data_b14925b597cc24031ce0eefaa31fd2e6
#
_entry.id   b14925b597cc24031ce0eefaa31fd2e6
#
_cell.length_a   1.000
_cell.length_b   1.000
_cell.length_c   1.000
_cell.angle_alpha   90.00
_cell.angle_beta   90.00
_cell.angle_gamma   90.00
#
_symmetry.space_group_name_H-M   'P 1'
#
loop_
_entity.id
_entity.type
_entity.pdbx_description
1 polymer ?
#
loop_
_entity_poly.entity_id
_entity_poly.type
_entity_poly.pdbx_seq_one_letter_code
_entity_poly.pdbx_strand_id
1 'polypeptide(L)'
;MNGMRSWRALGLAFFAATLLQGCSGDSLFFGEEKEGPPLEGERLPILTLEKSLVADPDLAELKIVLPRPFENKDWPQPGGNAVHAMQHLAAGDVLKRIWSTSIGSGSDDETQLIASPIIVDGLIYTMDSEGDVAAFSVVDGDRVWSAETR
;
A
#
# COMPACT_ATOMS: atom_id res chain seq x y z
N MET A 1 -66.13 14.78 8.95
CA MET A 1 -64.93 15.42 8.38
C MET A 1 -63.64 14.59 8.60
N ASN A 2 -63.70 13.27 8.74
CA ASN A 2 -62.52 12.41 9.02
C ASN A 2 -62.04 11.52 7.85
N GLY A 3 -62.74 11.52 6.71
CA GLY A 3 -62.40 10.64 5.59
C GLY A 3 -61.25 11.11 4.70
N MET A 4 -60.96 12.41 4.69
CA MET A 4 -59.98 13.01 3.76
C MET A 4 -58.55 12.97 4.27
N ARG A 5 -58.33 12.74 5.57
CA ARG A 5 -56.99 12.60 6.17
C ARG A 5 -56.40 11.19 6.00
N SER A 6 -57.27 10.16 5.97
CA SER A 6 -56.84 8.77 5.78
C SER A 6 -56.40 8.47 4.34
N TRP A 7 -57.00 9.10 3.34
CA TRP A 7 -56.62 8.92 1.94
C TRP A 7 -55.29 9.58 1.59
N ARG A 8 -54.97 10.71 2.23
CA ARG A 8 -53.67 11.38 2.07
C ARG A 8 -52.54 10.57 2.70
N ALA A 9 -52.78 9.90 3.81
CA ALA A 9 -51.82 9.03 4.46
C ALA A 9 -51.57 7.74 3.65
N LEU A 10 -52.63 7.17 3.04
CA LEU A 10 -52.50 6.00 2.17
C LEU A 10 -51.70 6.34 0.88
N GLY A 11 -51.95 7.49 0.28
CA GLY A 11 -51.26 7.93 -0.92
C GLY A 11 -49.75 8.17 -0.67
N LEU A 12 -49.40 8.74 0.47
CA LEU A 12 -47.99 8.95 0.86
C LEU A 12 -47.29 7.63 1.18
N ALA A 13 -47.95 6.68 1.81
CA ALA A 13 -47.42 5.37 2.11
C ALA A 13 -47.17 4.54 0.84
N PHE A 14 -48.06 4.65 -0.16
CA PHE A 14 -47.91 3.97 -1.45
C PHE A 14 -46.76 4.58 -2.29
N PHE A 15 -46.61 5.90 -2.27
CA PHE A 15 -45.52 6.59 -2.97
C PHE A 15 -44.14 6.32 -2.33
N ALA A 16 -44.08 6.19 -1.00
CA ALA A 16 -42.86 5.82 -0.30
C ALA A 16 -42.44 4.35 -0.56
N ALA A 17 -43.41 3.44 -0.74
CA ALA A 17 -43.15 2.03 -1.02
C ALA A 17 -42.60 1.80 -2.44
N THR A 18 -42.94 2.66 -3.41
CA THR A 18 -42.39 2.56 -4.79
C THR A 18 -40.98 3.09 -4.94
N LEU A 19 -40.47 3.90 -3.99
CA LEU A 19 -39.11 4.40 -4.00
C LEU A 19 -38.08 3.41 -3.40
N LEU A 20 -38.50 2.36 -2.73
CA LEU A 20 -37.64 1.33 -2.16
C LEU A 20 -37.36 0.15 -3.10
N GLN A 21 -37.91 0.11 -4.30
CA GLN A 21 -37.65 -0.96 -5.28
C GLN A 21 -36.47 -0.67 -6.22
N GLY A 22 -35.69 0.35 -5.94
CA GLY A 22 -34.57 0.82 -6.80
C GLY A 22 -33.21 0.19 -6.56
N CYS A 23 -33.09 -0.91 -5.82
CA CYS A 23 -31.80 -1.54 -5.53
C CYS A 23 -31.76 -3.05 -5.77
N SER A 24 -32.43 -3.54 -6.81
CA SER A 24 -32.03 -4.82 -7.42
C SER A 24 -31.62 -4.54 -8.86
N GLY A 25 -30.52 -3.77 -8.95
CA GLY A 25 -29.84 -3.49 -10.21
C GLY A 25 -28.90 -4.64 -10.58
N ASP A 26 -29.48 -5.83 -10.69
CA ASP A 26 -28.80 -6.92 -11.34
C ASP A 26 -29.41 -7.07 -12.72
N SER A 27 -28.60 -6.98 -13.76
CA SER A 27 -28.87 -7.41 -15.13
C SER A 27 -29.52 -6.46 -16.15
N LEU A 28 -29.74 -5.17 -15.90
CA LEU A 28 -30.28 -4.31 -16.98
C LEU A 28 -29.25 -3.56 -17.84
N PHE A 29 -27.96 -3.52 -17.42
CA PHE A 29 -26.90 -2.82 -18.16
C PHE A 29 -25.68 -3.66 -18.51
N PHE A 30 -25.48 -4.79 -17.84
CA PHE A 30 -24.47 -5.76 -18.25
C PHE A 30 -25.23 -7.01 -18.67
N GLY A 31 -25.41 -7.17 -19.98
CA GLY A 31 -25.94 -8.41 -20.53
C GLY A 31 -25.10 -9.55 -19.98
N GLU A 32 -25.74 -10.62 -19.45
CA GLU A 32 -25.06 -11.88 -19.21
C GLU A 32 -24.31 -12.24 -20.50
N GLU A 33 -22.98 -12.08 -20.47
CA GLU A 33 -22.13 -12.69 -21.49
C GLU A 33 -22.38 -14.20 -21.34
N LYS A 34 -23.24 -14.74 -22.20
CA LYS A 34 -23.36 -16.18 -22.32
C LYS A 34 -21.97 -16.67 -22.68
N GLU A 35 -21.28 -17.27 -21.71
CA GLU A 35 -20.05 -17.98 -22.00
C GLU A 35 -20.33 -18.91 -23.18
N GLY A 36 -19.71 -18.59 -24.31
CA GLY A 36 -19.76 -19.44 -25.49
C GLY A 36 -19.20 -20.82 -25.12
N PRO A 37 -19.55 -21.85 -25.88
CA PRO A 37 -18.98 -23.17 -25.62
C PRO A 37 -17.45 -23.07 -25.56
N PRO A 38 -16.80 -23.77 -24.62
CA PRO A 38 -15.35 -23.74 -24.50
C PRO A 38 -14.72 -24.04 -25.84
N LEU A 39 -13.77 -23.21 -26.27
CA LEU A 39 -13.03 -23.44 -27.50
C LEU A 39 -12.32 -24.80 -27.40
N GLU A 40 -12.51 -25.69 -28.38
CA GLU A 40 -11.79 -26.94 -28.47
C GLU A 40 -10.30 -26.65 -28.73
N GLY A 41 -9.42 -27.32 -27.98
CA GLY A 41 -7.98 -27.25 -28.16
C GLY A 41 -7.23 -27.09 -26.84
N GLU A 42 -5.96 -27.37 -26.89
CA GLU A 42 -5.04 -27.14 -25.77
C GLU A 42 -4.58 -25.67 -25.75
N ARG A 43 -4.81 -24.97 -24.64
CA ARG A 43 -4.37 -23.59 -24.48
C ARG A 43 -2.88 -23.58 -24.13
N LEU A 44 -2.05 -23.12 -25.07
CA LEU A 44 -0.64 -22.87 -24.82
C LEU A 44 -0.47 -21.46 -24.25
N PRO A 45 0.17 -21.30 -23.08
CA PRO A 45 0.47 -19.98 -22.54
C PRO A 45 1.43 -19.24 -23.46
N ILE A 46 1.03 -18.06 -23.91
CA ILE A 46 1.86 -17.18 -24.77
C ILE A 46 2.97 -16.52 -23.95
N LEU A 47 2.74 -16.35 -22.65
CA LEU A 47 3.72 -15.75 -21.74
C LEU A 47 4.69 -16.82 -21.23
N THR A 48 5.91 -16.77 -21.73
CA THR A 48 7.02 -17.64 -21.27
C THR A 48 7.47 -17.38 -19.83
N LEU A 49 6.85 -16.38 -19.17
CA LEU A 49 7.13 -16.00 -17.77
C LEU A 49 6.43 -16.89 -16.73
N GLU A 50 5.56 -17.80 -17.15
CA GLU A 50 4.91 -18.77 -16.24
C GLU A 50 5.77 -19.99 -15.90
N LYS A 51 7.04 -20.02 -16.30
CA LYS A 51 7.96 -21.03 -15.79
C LYS A 51 8.20 -20.75 -14.32
N SER A 52 7.65 -21.58 -13.45
CA SER A 52 8.03 -21.58 -12.04
C SER A 52 9.55 -21.69 -11.94
N LEU A 53 10.16 -20.78 -11.18
CA LEU A 53 11.58 -20.88 -10.86
C LEU A 53 11.78 -22.16 -10.05
N VAL A 54 12.42 -23.14 -10.67
CA VAL A 54 12.83 -24.38 -9.99
C VAL A 54 14.30 -24.25 -9.69
N ALA A 55 14.68 -24.54 -8.46
CA ALA A 55 16.10 -24.56 -8.08
C ALA A 55 16.84 -25.58 -8.96
N ASP A 56 18.03 -25.19 -9.43
CA ASP A 56 18.88 -26.09 -10.20
C ASP A 56 19.30 -27.29 -9.31
N PRO A 57 18.95 -28.52 -9.68
CA PRO A 57 19.28 -29.69 -8.86
C PRO A 57 20.79 -29.88 -8.69
N ASP A 58 21.62 -29.43 -9.64
CA ASP A 58 23.07 -29.54 -9.54
C ASP A 58 23.67 -28.60 -8.50
N LEU A 59 22.91 -27.57 -8.06
CA LEU A 59 23.30 -26.65 -7.01
C LEU A 59 22.73 -26.98 -5.64
N ALA A 60 21.93 -28.07 -5.51
CA ALA A 60 21.26 -28.42 -4.26
C ALA A 60 22.24 -28.68 -3.10
N GLU A 61 23.41 -29.25 -3.41
CA GLU A 61 24.45 -29.57 -2.43
C GLU A 61 25.44 -28.42 -2.21
N LEU A 62 25.26 -27.29 -2.89
CA LEU A 62 26.19 -26.16 -2.76
C LEU A 62 26.00 -25.49 -1.39
N LYS A 63 27.05 -25.49 -0.58
CA LYS A 63 27.02 -24.80 0.71
C LYS A 63 27.01 -23.28 0.51
N ILE A 64 25.93 -22.65 0.84
CA ILE A 64 25.84 -21.19 0.85
C ILE A 64 26.57 -20.65 2.07
N VAL A 65 27.59 -19.81 1.84
CA VAL A 65 28.32 -19.11 2.91
C VAL A 65 27.98 -17.64 2.83
N LEU A 66 27.19 -17.18 3.82
CA LEU A 66 26.87 -15.76 3.94
C LEU A 66 28.03 -15.02 4.63
N PRO A 67 28.34 -13.78 4.21
CA PRO A 67 29.24 -12.92 4.95
C PRO A 67 28.71 -12.68 6.38
N ARG A 68 29.58 -12.30 7.29
CA ARG A 68 29.13 -11.96 8.66
C ARG A 68 28.19 -10.77 8.60
N PRO A 69 27.09 -10.76 9.41
CA PRO A 69 26.25 -9.59 9.54
C PRO A 69 27.06 -8.38 10.03
N PHE A 70 26.76 -7.20 9.51
CA PHE A 70 27.33 -5.96 10.01
C PHE A 70 26.24 -4.97 10.42
N GLU A 71 26.51 -4.17 11.43
CA GLU A 71 25.63 -3.11 11.88
C GLU A 71 25.72 -1.92 10.92
N ASN A 72 24.58 -1.53 10.37
CA ASN A 72 24.48 -0.34 9.54
C ASN A 72 24.04 0.84 10.40
N LYS A 73 24.83 1.91 10.43
CA LYS A 73 24.55 3.11 11.23
C LYS A 73 23.84 4.19 10.45
N ASP A 74 24.12 4.28 9.15
CA ASP A 74 23.64 5.34 8.30
C ASP A 74 22.88 4.80 7.09
N TRP A 75 21.91 5.55 6.63
CA TRP A 75 21.12 5.28 5.44
C TRP A 75 20.99 6.57 4.62
N PRO A 76 22.10 7.06 4.01
CA PRO A 76 22.19 8.42 3.45
C PRO A 76 21.36 8.63 2.18
N GLN A 77 20.80 7.58 1.60
CA GLN A 77 19.98 7.66 0.39
C GLN A 77 19.04 6.46 0.26
N PRO A 78 18.00 6.53 -0.59
CA PRO A 78 17.17 5.37 -0.94
C PRO A 78 18.06 4.20 -1.42
N GLY A 79 17.80 3.00 -0.89
CA GLY A 79 18.64 1.82 -1.16
C GLY A 79 19.92 1.74 -0.33
N GLY A 80 20.12 2.64 0.63
CA GLY A 80 21.13 2.60 1.69
C GLY A 80 22.48 3.19 1.30
N ASN A 81 23.06 2.83 0.18
CA ASN A 81 24.35 3.35 -0.30
C ASN A 81 24.36 3.54 -1.83
N ALA A 82 25.41 4.19 -2.34
CA ALA A 82 25.50 4.55 -3.76
C ALA A 82 25.50 3.36 -4.73
N VAL A 83 25.86 2.17 -4.29
CA VAL A 83 25.83 0.96 -5.11
C VAL A 83 24.58 0.12 -4.90
N HIS A 84 23.68 0.53 -4.02
CA HIS A 84 22.44 -0.16 -3.64
C HIS A 84 22.64 -1.62 -3.21
N ALA A 85 23.83 -1.98 -2.75
CA ALA A 85 24.20 -3.32 -2.33
C ALA A 85 24.49 -3.33 -0.84
N MET A 86 23.45 -3.53 -0.02
CA MET A 86 23.56 -3.50 1.44
C MET A 86 24.06 -4.82 2.03
N GLN A 87 24.25 -5.86 1.23
CA GLN A 87 24.77 -7.17 1.65
C GLN A 87 24.02 -7.76 2.85
N HIS A 88 24.73 -8.26 3.87
CA HIS A 88 24.17 -8.92 5.04
C HIS A 88 24.12 -7.96 6.24
N LEU A 89 23.00 -7.23 6.36
CA LEU A 89 22.77 -6.33 7.48
C LEU A 89 22.43 -7.12 8.76
N ALA A 90 22.97 -6.67 9.89
CA ALA A 90 22.57 -7.19 11.19
C ALA A 90 21.16 -6.68 11.53
N ALA A 91 20.30 -7.60 11.96
CA ALA A 91 18.97 -7.31 12.48
C ALA A 91 18.70 -8.22 13.69
N GLY A 92 17.89 -7.75 14.63
CA GLY A 92 17.45 -8.58 15.73
C GLY A 92 16.45 -9.65 15.26
N ASP A 93 16.38 -10.76 16.00
CA ASP A 93 15.47 -11.88 15.71
C ASP A 93 14.00 -11.48 15.72
N VAL A 94 13.65 -10.43 16.46
CA VAL A 94 12.28 -9.89 16.56
C VAL A 94 12.31 -8.38 16.36
N LEU A 95 11.63 -7.94 15.31
CA LEU A 95 11.44 -6.52 15.05
C LEU A 95 10.27 -5.99 15.89
N LYS A 96 10.52 -4.95 16.69
CA LYS A 96 9.50 -4.25 17.49
C LYS A 96 9.54 -2.77 17.15
N ARG A 97 8.34 -2.17 17.08
CA ARG A 97 8.26 -0.71 17.01
C ARG A 97 8.67 -0.13 18.37
N ILE A 98 9.72 0.68 18.39
CA ILE A 98 10.23 1.33 19.59
C ILE A 98 9.60 2.70 19.80
N TRP A 99 9.29 3.43 18.74
CA TRP A 99 8.59 4.71 18.78
C TRP A 99 7.83 4.96 17.47
N SER A 100 7.07 6.03 17.44
CA SER A 100 6.35 6.52 16.27
C SER A 100 6.14 8.02 16.41
N THR A 101 6.39 8.77 15.34
CA THR A 101 6.23 10.21 15.34
C THR A 101 5.55 10.66 14.05
N SER A 102 4.97 11.88 14.04
CA SER A 102 4.43 12.49 12.83
C SER A 102 5.52 13.29 12.15
N ILE A 103 5.63 13.14 10.83
CA ILE A 103 6.59 13.89 10.02
C ILE A 103 6.02 15.16 9.42
N GLY A 104 4.71 15.40 9.53
CA GLY A 104 4.00 16.53 8.92
C GLY A 104 2.81 16.11 8.10
N SER A 105 2.60 16.75 6.96
CA SER A 105 1.50 16.49 6.03
C SER A 105 1.68 15.18 5.29
N GLY A 106 0.61 14.39 5.22
CA GLY A 106 0.56 13.14 4.44
C GLY A 106 0.15 13.36 2.99
N SER A 107 0.02 12.27 2.25
CA SER A 107 -0.54 12.32 0.89
C SER A 107 -2.02 12.63 0.92
N ASP A 108 -2.48 13.43 -0.05
CA ASP A 108 -3.88 13.72 -0.34
C ASP A 108 -4.15 13.65 -1.86
N ASP A 109 -5.26 14.23 -2.33
CA ASP A 109 -5.65 14.20 -3.74
C ASP A 109 -4.76 15.10 -4.63
N GLU A 110 -4.07 16.07 -4.06
CA GLU A 110 -3.27 17.06 -4.78
C GLU A 110 -1.76 16.84 -4.58
N THR A 111 -1.37 16.35 -3.39
CA THR A 111 0.04 16.18 -3.01
C THR A 111 0.35 14.74 -2.60
N GLN A 112 1.54 14.28 -2.91
CA GLN A 112 1.98 12.94 -2.58
C GLN A 112 3.29 12.93 -1.79
N LEU A 113 3.33 12.10 -0.76
CA LEU A 113 4.54 11.84 0.01
C LEU A 113 5.43 10.85 -0.76
N ILE A 114 6.41 11.35 -1.47
CA ILE A 114 7.34 10.56 -2.29
C ILE A 114 8.76 10.48 -1.73
N ALA A 115 9.11 11.38 -0.81
CA ALA A 115 10.44 11.43 -0.23
C ALA A 115 10.68 10.24 0.70
N SER A 116 11.75 9.48 0.43
CA SER A 116 12.21 8.45 1.36
C SER A 116 13.03 9.08 2.48
N PRO A 117 12.86 8.64 3.74
CA PRO A 117 13.68 9.13 4.83
C PRO A 117 15.15 8.72 4.64
N ILE A 118 16.07 9.55 5.12
CA ILE A 118 17.49 9.23 5.19
C ILE A 118 17.95 9.28 6.64
N ILE A 119 19.01 8.53 6.95
CA ILE A 119 19.58 8.45 8.31
C ILE A 119 21.06 8.75 8.23
N VAL A 120 21.51 9.77 8.93
CA VAL A 120 22.92 10.17 9.03
C VAL A 120 23.21 10.71 10.43
N ASP A 121 24.31 10.30 11.03
CA ASP A 121 24.79 10.78 12.32
C ASP A 121 23.75 10.70 13.46
N GLY A 122 22.94 9.63 13.48
CA GLY A 122 21.94 9.40 14.51
C GLY A 122 20.65 10.24 14.36
N LEU A 123 20.49 10.95 13.24
CA LEU A 123 19.28 11.69 12.90
C LEU A 123 18.58 11.08 11.70
N ILE A 124 17.25 11.07 11.74
CA ILE A 124 16.37 10.73 10.61
C ILE A 124 15.88 12.04 10.01
N TYR A 125 16.15 12.24 8.75
CA TYR A 125 15.67 13.39 7.98
C TYR A 125 14.50 12.95 7.13
N THR A 126 13.42 13.71 7.19
CA THR A 126 12.19 13.48 6.43
C THR A 126 11.78 14.74 5.70
N MET A 127 11.06 14.57 4.62
CA MET A 127 10.35 15.65 3.94
C MET A 127 8.90 15.20 3.79
N ASP A 128 7.96 16.07 4.15
CA ASP A 128 6.54 15.78 4.04
C ASP A 128 6.00 16.04 2.62
N SER A 129 4.69 15.85 2.41
CA SER A 129 4.08 16.03 1.08
C SER A 129 4.03 17.50 0.63
N GLU A 130 4.16 18.43 1.54
CA GLU A 130 4.19 19.87 1.25
C GLU A 130 5.61 20.41 1.05
N GLY A 131 6.64 19.57 1.26
CA GLY A 131 8.04 19.90 1.09
C GLY A 131 8.74 20.38 2.37
N ASP A 132 8.04 20.38 3.50
CA ASP A 132 8.64 20.76 4.77
C ASP A 132 9.60 19.67 5.26
N VAL A 133 10.77 20.07 5.71
CA VAL A 133 11.84 19.18 6.15
C VAL A 133 11.95 19.15 7.66
N ALA A 134 12.12 17.94 8.21
CA ALA A 134 12.33 17.79 9.65
C ALA A 134 13.42 16.74 9.95
N ALA A 135 14.09 16.91 11.09
CA ALA A 135 15.03 15.94 11.63
C ALA A 135 14.56 15.42 12.98
N PHE A 136 14.68 14.12 13.17
CA PHE A 136 14.26 13.41 14.37
C PHE A 136 15.43 12.56 14.91
N SER A 137 15.46 12.39 16.21
CA SER A 137 16.43 11.48 16.87
C SER A 137 16.07 10.03 16.54
N VAL A 138 17.06 9.23 16.15
CA VAL A 138 16.90 7.79 15.91
C VAL A 138 16.50 7.06 17.19
N VAL A 139 16.92 7.56 18.37
CA VAL A 139 16.77 6.85 19.66
C VAL A 139 15.32 6.85 20.15
N ASP A 140 14.64 8.00 20.08
CA ASP A 140 13.33 8.21 20.70
C ASP A 140 12.29 8.81 19.76
N GLY A 141 12.69 9.25 18.56
CA GLY A 141 11.80 9.87 17.58
C GLY A 141 11.44 11.31 17.89
N ASP A 142 12.12 11.95 18.85
CA ASP A 142 11.90 13.34 19.17
C ASP A 142 12.38 14.24 18.03
N ARG A 143 11.58 15.27 17.72
CA ARG A 143 11.92 16.22 16.67
C ARG A 143 13.00 17.17 17.15
N VAL A 144 14.14 17.18 16.47
CA VAL A 144 15.29 18.02 16.75
C VAL A 144 15.13 19.41 16.12
N TRP A 145 14.69 19.45 14.87
CA TRP A 145 14.37 20.69 14.16
C TRP A 145 13.40 20.43 13.00
N SER A 146 12.82 21.52 12.49
CA SER A 146 12.08 21.53 11.23
C SER A 146 12.30 22.85 10.49
N ALA A 147 12.15 22.82 9.17
CA ALA A 147 12.25 23.97 8.29
C ALA A 147 11.15 23.91 7.24
N GLU A 148 10.42 25.01 7.08
CA GLU A 148 9.49 25.22 5.98
C GLU A 148 10.29 25.63 4.73
N THR A 149 9.99 25.01 3.59
CA THR A 149 10.72 25.23 2.33
C THR A 149 9.97 26.15 1.37
N ARG A 150 8.82 26.68 1.79
CA ARG A 150 7.96 27.59 1.01
C ARG A 150 8.30 29.06 1.26
#